data_601ccb08e040207e6f80d21fa45b2894
#
_entry.id   601ccb08e040207e6f80d21fa45b2894
#
_cell.length_a   1.000
_cell.length_b   1.000
_cell.length_c   1.000
_cell.angle_alpha   90.00
_cell.angle_beta   90.00
_cell.angle_gamma   90.00
#
_symmetry.space_group_name_H-M   'P 1'
#
loop_
_entity.id
_entity.type
_entity.pdbx_description
1 polymer ?
#
loop_
_entity_poly.entity_id
_entity_poly.type
_entity_poly.pdbx_seq_one_letter_code
_entity_poly.pdbx_strand_id
1 'polypeptide(L)'
;LMERAIHTARAVAPGEDIVVLTDSQEISLICERTGVGFHWNKDLRFTSLDIVAEMRDLLGDLARRYEHCIILRASCPLLTWVDVEDAWKKYLEAGADSLVTVKSVRQRIWNVRGDSLERLLDCATGEAGACGEEQFLVESRALIILRLALLRETPQVVSGPGRAPEPRPNKVIPYFLNERAIEIQGYQDWWICERLLRRRHVVFVVAGYPAIGMGHVFRALMLA
;
A
#
# COMPACT_ATOMS: atom_id res chain seq x y z
N LEU A 1 12.95 2.44 9.85
CA LEU A 1 11.85 2.34 8.88
C LEU A 1 12.30 2.78 7.49
N MET A 2 12.85 3.99 7.35
CA MET A 2 13.26 4.55 6.06
C MET A 2 14.26 3.68 5.31
N GLU A 3 15.34 3.23 5.95
CA GLU A 3 16.32 2.33 5.34
C GLU A 3 15.69 1.04 4.79
N ARG A 4 14.70 0.50 5.50
CA ARG A 4 13.97 -0.67 5.03
C ARG A 4 13.13 -0.37 3.78
N ALA A 5 12.45 0.77 3.75
CA ALA A 5 11.68 1.19 2.57
C ALA A 5 12.61 1.41 1.36
N ILE A 6 13.75 2.06 1.56
CA ILE A 6 14.78 2.23 0.52
C ILE A 6 15.30 0.86 0.04
N HIS A 7 15.54 -0.07 0.96
CA HIS A 7 16.00 -1.43 0.58
C HIS A 7 14.94 -2.14 -0.26
N THR A 8 13.66 -2.06 0.12
CA THR A 8 12.55 -2.61 -0.66
C THR A 8 12.47 -1.99 -2.05
N ALA A 9 12.59 -0.65 -2.16
CA ALA A 9 12.58 0.06 -3.43
C ALA A 9 13.76 -0.35 -4.33
N ARG A 10 14.97 -0.47 -3.76
CA ARG A 10 16.18 -0.85 -4.50
C ARG A 10 16.17 -2.28 -5.07
N ALA A 11 15.35 -3.14 -4.51
CA ALA A 11 15.19 -4.48 -5.05
C ALA A 11 14.39 -4.51 -6.37
N VAL A 12 13.65 -3.42 -6.67
CA VAL A 12 12.77 -3.32 -7.85
C VAL A 12 13.12 -2.17 -8.79
N ALA A 13 13.92 -1.20 -8.35
CA ALA A 13 14.32 -0.04 -9.15
C ALA A 13 15.79 0.36 -8.89
N PRO A 14 16.51 0.92 -9.89
CA PRO A 14 17.84 1.46 -9.69
C PRO A 14 17.80 2.68 -8.76
N GLY A 15 18.92 2.93 -8.05
CA GLY A 15 18.97 3.99 -7.03
C GLY A 15 18.70 5.39 -7.57
N GLU A 16 19.07 5.67 -8.81
CA GLU A 16 18.83 6.93 -9.51
C GLU A 16 17.35 7.24 -9.79
N ASP A 17 16.52 6.19 -9.80
CA ASP A 17 15.07 6.31 -9.99
C ASP A 17 14.30 6.32 -8.66
N ILE A 18 15.03 6.31 -7.53
CA ILE A 18 14.44 6.36 -6.19
C ILE A 18 14.59 7.77 -5.63
N VAL A 19 13.45 8.37 -5.26
CA VAL A 19 13.40 9.69 -4.62
C VAL A 19 12.64 9.56 -3.30
N VAL A 20 13.28 9.95 -2.20
CA VAL A 20 12.66 9.99 -0.88
C VAL A 20 12.10 11.38 -0.62
N LEU A 21 10.82 11.46 -0.29
CA LEU A 21 10.18 12.70 0.10
C LEU A 21 10.28 12.87 1.62
N THR A 22 10.86 13.98 2.08
CA THR A 22 11.13 14.18 3.51
C THR A 22 11.18 15.64 3.90
N ASP A 23 10.87 15.89 5.19
CA ASP A 23 11.07 17.14 5.92
C ASP A 23 12.13 17.00 7.04
N SER A 24 12.78 15.82 7.14
CA SER A 24 13.74 15.49 8.20
C SER A 24 15.17 15.47 7.68
N GLN A 25 16.05 16.22 8.35
CA GLN A 25 17.47 16.24 8.04
C GLN A 25 18.15 14.88 8.27
N GLU A 26 17.70 14.12 9.27
CA GLU A 26 18.23 12.78 9.53
C GLU A 26 17.91 11.84 8.37
N ILE A 27 16.73 11.96 7.76
CA ILE A 27 16.36 11.15 6.60
C ILE A 27 17.16 11.55 5.37
N SER A 28 17.44 12.84 5.15
CA SER A 28 18.29 13.25 4.03
C SER A 28 19.71 12.68 4.14
N LEU A 29 20.29 12.63 5.34
CA LEU A 29 21.57 11.95 5.57
C LEU A 29 21.53 10.44 5.29
N ILE A 30 20.41 9.78 5.59
CA ILE A 30 20.21 8.37 5.22
C ILE A 30 20.19 8.23 3.69
N CYS A 31 19.53 9.13 2.97
CA CYS A 31 19.48 9.10 1.51
C CYS A 31 20.86 9.28 0.90
N GLU A 32 21.65 10.24 1.38
CA GLU A 32 23.04 10.45 0.95
C GLU A 32 23.88 9.21 1.16
N ARG A 33 23.82 8.62 2.38
CA ARG A 33 24.56 7.40 2.70
C ARG A 33 24.15 6.20 1.85
N THR A 34 22.89 6.10 1.52
CA THR A 34 22.36 5.01 0.70
C THR A 34 22.41 5.30 -0.81
N GLY A 35 22.82 6.51 -1.23
CA GLY A 35 22.95 6.86 -2.64
C GLY A 35 21.60 6.87 -3.37
N VAL A 36 20.55 7.39 -2.73
CA VAL A 36 19.24 7.66 -3.35
C VAL A 36 18.93 9.15 -3.32
N GLY A 37 18.13 9.63 -4.28
CA GLY A 37 17.71 11.02 -4.30
C GLY A 37 16.74 11.35 -3.16
N PHE A 38 16.68 12.62 -2.77
CA PHE A 38 15.63 13.09 -1.89
C PHE A 38 15.06 14.43 -2.35
N HIS A 39 13.79 14.65 -2.02
CA HIS A 39 13.10 15.91 -2.24
C HIS A 39 12.68 16.48 -0.90
N TRP A 40 13.17 17.69 -0.59
CA TRP A 40 12.88 18.38 0.65
C TRP A 40 11.56 19.14 0.54
N ASN A 41 10.59 18.84 1.42
CA ASN A 41 9.34 19.59 1.48
C ASN A 41 8.91 19.79 2.93
N LYS A 42 8.99 21.03 3.41
CA LYS A 42 8.63 21.41 4.79
C LYS A 42 7.12 21.42 5.04
N ASP A 43 6.34 21.55 3.99
CA ASP A 43 4.88 21.69 4.07
C ASP A 43 4.15 20.35 3.92
N LEU A 44 4.91 19.25 3.78
CA LEU A 44 4.36 17.94 3.56
C LEU A 44 3.60 17.44 4.80
N ARG A 45 2.33 17.14 4.62
CA ARG A 45 1.48 16.57 5.67
C ARG A 45 1.37 15.07 5.51
N PHE A 46 2.30 14.34 6.12
CA PHE A 46 2.29 12.85 6.08
C PHE A 46 1.03 12.20 6.65
N THR A 47 0.19 12.98 7.35
CA THR A 47 -1.11 12.54 7.87
C THR A 47 -2.23 12.62 6.86
N SER A 48 -2.00 13.27 5.71
CA SER A 48 -3.01 13.35 4.67
C SER A 48 -3.41 11.97 4.16
N LEU A 49 -4.72 11.80 3.95
CA LEU A 49 -5.25 10.61 3.30
C LEU A 49 -4.95 10.62 1.80
N ASP A 50 -4.82 11.79 1.19
CA ASP A 50 -4.53 11.96 -0.23
C ASP A 50 -3.08 12.40 -0.47
N ILE A 51 -2.16 11.45 -0.33
CA ILE A 51 -0.73 11.68 -0.57
C ILE A 51 -0.45 12.08 -2.03
N VAL A 52 -1.24 11.62 -2.98
CA VAL A 52 -1.07 11.94 -4.40
C VAL A 52 -1.35 13.41 -4.66
N ALA A 53 -2.39 13.97 -4.03
CA ALA A 53 -2.69 15.40 -4.14
C ALA A 53 -1.57 16.26 -3.55
N GLU A 54 -0.99 15.85 -2.41
CA GLU A 54 0.13 16.57 -1.77
C GLU A 54 1.44 16.49 -2.56
N MET A 55 1.63 15.43 -3.32
CA MET A 55 2.83 15.22 -4.17
C MET A 55 2.65 15.73 -5.61
N ARG A 56 1.54 16.38 -5.93
CA ARG A 56 1.16 16.74 -7.30
C ARG A 56 2.27 17.46 -8.09
N ASP A 57 2.92 18.42 -7.49
CA ASP A 57 3.95 19.21 -8.16
C ASP A 57 5.18 18.35 -8.49
N LEU A 58 5.65 17.57 -7.50
CA LEU A 58 6.75 16.62 -7.69
C LEU A 58 6.40 15.58 -8.76
N LEU A 59 5.21 14.97 -8.66
CA LEU A 59 4.76 13.96 -9.62
C LEU A 59 4.59 14.55 -11.02
N GLY A 60 4.18 15.82 -11.15
CA GLY A 60 4.10 16.55 -12.41
C GLY A 60 5.47 16.73 -13.07
N ASP A 61 6.53 16.99 -12.30
CA ASP A 61 7.90 17.06 -12.80
C ASP A 61 8.42 15.67 -13.19
N LEU A 62 8.18 14.66 -12.38
CA LEU A 62 8.53 13.27 -12.68
C LEU A 62 7.83 12.75 -13.94
N ALA A 63 6.60 13.18 -14.20
CA ALA A 63 5.82 12.79 -15.37
C ALA A 63 6.46 13.22 -16.70
N ARG A 64 7.46 14.10 -16.70
CA ARG A 64 8.25 14.46 -17.89
C ARG A 64 9.27 13.38 -18.28
N ARG A 65 9.69 12.56 -17.31
CA ARG A 65 10.76 11.56 -17.46
C ARG A 65 10.25 10.13 -17.36
N TYR A 66 9.17 9.91 -16.60
CA TYR A 66 8.64 8.59 -16.28
C TYR A 66 7.19 8.48 -16.69
N GLU A 67 6.77 7.29 -17.10
CA GLU A 67 5.38 6.97 -17.42
C GLU A 67 4.59 6.56 -16.17
N HIS A 68 5.26 5.88 -15.23
CA HIS A 68 4.66 5.33 -14.03
C HIS A 68 5.43 5.78 -12.78
N CYS A 69 4.73 5.80 -11.65
CA CYS A 69 5.31 6.04 -10.34
C CYS A 69 4.81 4.98 -9.35
N ILE A 70 5.74 4.46 -8.54
CA ILE A 70 5.45 3.58 -7.42
C ILE A 70 5.71 4.35 -6.14
N ILE A 71 4.70 4.54 -5.31
CA ILE A 71 4.79 5.24 -4.03
C ILE A 71 4.78 4.20 -2.91
N LEU A 72 5.85 4.16 -2.12
CA LEU A 72 5.99 3.30 -0.95
C LEU A 72 5.96 4.14 0.33
N ARG A 73 5.23 3.69 1.34
CA ARG A 73 5.22 4.34 2.66
C ARG A 73 6.18 3.66 3.62
N ALA A 74 7.11 4.42 4.18
CA ALA A 74 8.04 3.92 5.18
C ALA A 74 7.36 3.48 6.50
N SER A 75 6.16 4.01 6.78
CA SER A 75 5.30 3.59 7.91
C SER A 75 4.71 2.18 7.76
N CYS A 76 4.88 1.53 6.59
CA CYS A 76 4.39 0.17 6.32
C CYS A 76 5.58 -0.82 6.18
N PRO A 77 6.27 -1.16 7.27
CA PRO A 77 7.54 -1.89 7.23
C PRO A 77 7.41 -3.37 6.86
N LEU A 78 6.20 -3.91 6.82
CA LEU A 78 5.94 -5.31 6.46
C LEU A 78 5.83 -5.52 4.94
N LEU A 79 5.75 -4.45 4.16
CA LEU A 79 5.80 -4.51 2.70
C LEU A 79 7.15 -5.07 2.25
N THR A 80 7.12 -6.05 1.36
CA THR A 80 8.31 -6.68 0.80
C THR A 80 8.50 -6.32 -0.68
N TRP A 81 9.69 -6.49 -1.20
CA TRP A 81 9.97 -6.30 -2.63
C TRP A 81 9.15 -7.25 -3.52
N VAL A 82 8.86 -8.47 -3.03
CA VAL A 82 8.00 -9.45 -3.74
C VAL A 82 6.59 -8.89 -3.91
N ASP A 83 6.05 -8.24 -2.87
CA ASP A 83 4.72 -7.60 -2.97
C ASP A 83 4.72 -6.48 -4.02
N VAL A 84 5.82 -5.72 -4.10
CA VAL A 84 5.95 -4.63 -5.09
C VAL A 84 6.02 -5.19 -6.51
N GLU A 85 6.83 -6.24 -6.74
CA GLU A 85 6.90 -6.89 -8.05
C GLU A 85 5.57 -7.51 -8.49
N ASP A 86 4.90 -8.20 -7.58
CA ASP A 86 3.60 -8.81 -7.86
C ASP A 86 2.53 -7.76 -8.17
N ALA A 87 2.49 -6.69 -7.39
CA ALA A 87 1.59 -5.57 -7.62
C ALA A 87 1.88 -4.91 -8.97
N TRP A 88 3.16 -4.74 -9.32
CA TRP A 88 3.59 -4.17 -10.59
C TRP A 88 3.13 -5.03 -11.78
N LYS A 89 3.37 -6.35 -11.73
CA LYS A 89 2.91 -7.28 -12.76
C LYS A 89 1.40 -7.22 -12.94
N LYS A 90 0.66 -7.29 -11.85
CA LYS A 90 -0.81 -7.19 -11.86
C LYS A 90 -1.30 -5.87 -12.46
N TYR A 91 -0.63 -4.77 -12.13
CA TYR A 91 -0.95 -3.44 -12.65
C TYR A 91 -0.78 -3.38 -14.17
N LEU A 92 0.35 -3.88 -14.70
CA LEU A 92 0.63 -3.90 -16.13
C LEU A 92 -0.33 -4.83 -16.89
N GLU A 93 -0.55 -6.05 -16.42
CA GLU A 93 -1.45 -7.03 -17.01
C GLU A 93 -2.89 -6.51 -17.10
N ALA A 94 -3.32 -5.79 -16.07
CA ALA A 94 -4.65 -5.19 -16.07
C ALA A 94 -4.78 -3.97 -16.99
N GLY A 95 -3.68 -3.38 -17.46
CA GLY A 95 -3.69 -2.08 -18.15
C GLY A 95 -4.40 -1.01 -17.32
N ALA A 96 -4.14 -1.00 -16.00
CA ALA A 96 -4.79 -0.11 -15.06
C ALA A 96 -4.18 1.29 -15.09
N ASP A 97 -4.94 2.28 -14.64
CA ASP A 97 -4.47 3.65 -14.48
C ASP A 97 -3.85 3.86 -13.11
N SER A 98 -4.36 3.15 -12.10
CA SER A 98 -3.74 3.10 -10.77
C SER A 98 -4.01 1.76 -10.09
N LEU A 99 -3.13 1.44 -9.12
CA LEU A 99 -3.28 0.32 -8.22
C LEU A 99 -3.12 0.82 -6.78
N VAL A 100 -4.03 0.40 -5.90
CA VAL A 100 -3.96 0.72 -4.47
C VAL A 100 -3.93 -0.56 -3.64
N THR A 101 -3.15 -0.54 -2.57
CA THR A 101 -3.14 -1.65 -1.63
C THR A 101 -4.34 -1.60 -0.69
N VAL A 102 -4.99 -2.74 -0.51
CA VAL A 102 -6.18 -2.87 0.30
C VAL A 102 -6.08 -4.05 1.27
N LYS A 103 -6.83 -3.94 2.35
CA LYS A 103 -7.14 -5.08 3.23
C LYS A 103 -8.65 -5.27 3.30
N SER A 104 -9.06 -6.52 3.41
CA SER A 104 -10.46 -6.85 3.64
C SER A 104 -10.78 -6.73 5.13
N VAL A 105 -11.87 -6.05 5.44
CA VAL A 105 -12.39 -5.92 6.81
C VAL A 105 -13.86 -6.32 6.86
N ARG A 106 -14.24 -7.02 7.94
CA ARG A 106 -15.62 -7.39 8.24
C ARG A 106 -16.07 -6.56 9.44
N GLN A 107 -16.50 -5.33 9.18
CA GLN A 107 -16.90 -4.40 10.23
C GLN A 107 -18.14 -3.63 9.80
N ARG A 108 -18.97 -3.26 10.79
CA ARG A 108 -20.07 -2.32 10.55
C ARG A 108 -19.52 -0.91 10.59
N ILE A 109 -19.73 -0.14 9.52
CA ILE A 109 -19.28 1.24 9.40
C ILE A 109 -20.45 2.17 9.62
N TRP A 110 -20.26 3.16 10.51
CA TRP A 110 -21.25 4.14 10.87
C TRP A 110 -20.76 5.54 10.54
N ASN A 111 -21.65 6.39 10.08
CA ASN A 111 -21.41 7.82 9.93
C ASN A 111 -22.07 8.56 11.10
N VAL A 112 -21.42 9.63 11.57
CA VAL A 112 -21.95 10.50 12.62
C VAL A 112 -22.70 11.66 11.96
N ARG A 113 -24.00 11.79 12.25
CA ARG A 113 -24.81 12.95 11.83
C ARG A 113 -25.40 13.63 13.07
N GLY A 114 -24.78 14.74 13.48
CA GLY A 114 -25.13 15.41 14.74
C GLY A 114 -24.94 14.46 15.92
N ASP A 115 -25.98 14.23 16.72
CA ASP A 115 -25.97 13.33 17.88
C ASP A 115 -26.40 11.88 17.55
N SER A 116 -26.58 11.55 16.27
CA SER A 116 -27.03 10.22 15.83
C SER A 116 -26.00 9.49 14.99
N LEU A 117 -26.09 8.17 14.99
CA LEU A 117 -25.29 7.28 14.13
C LEU A 117 -26.17 6.78 12.99
N GLU A 118 -25.70 6.95 11.78
CA GLU A 118 -26.32 6.41 10.57
C GLU A 118 -25.39 5.34 9.99
N ARG A 119 -25.93 4.16 9.68
CA ARG A 119 -25.17 3.10 9.05
C ARG A 119 -24.76 3.53 7.64
N LEU A 120 -23.46 3.48 7.32
CA LEU A 120 -22.94 3.99 6.05
C LEU A 120 -23.46 3.21 4.84
N LEU A 121 -23.75 1.92 5.05
CA LEU A 121 -24.34 1.03 4.05
C LEU A 121 -25.51 0.29 4.71
N ASP A 122 -26.72 0.73 4.43
CA ASP A 122 -27.88 -0.11 4.54
C ASP A 122 -27.99 -0.90 3.24
N CYS A 123 -28.16 -2.21 3.33
CA CYS A 123 -28.66 -3.01 2.22
C CYS A 123 -30.12 -2.57 1.95
N ALA A 124 -30.26 -1.36 1.42
CA ALA A 124 -31.53 -0.85 0.97
C ALA A 124 -31.78 -1.40 -0.43
N THR A 125 -32.21 -2.65 -0.49
CA THR A 125 -33.18 -3.12 -1.50
C THR A 125 -33.59 -4.53 -1.16
N GLY A 126 -34.68 -4.64 -0.42
CA GLY A 126 -35.75 -5.58 -0.65
C GLY A 126 -35.37 -7.05 -0.83
N GLU A 127 -35.00 -7.71 0.24
CA GLU A 127 -35.44 -9.04 0.60
C GLU A 127 -34.86 -9.34 1.99
N ALA A 128 -35.70 -9.39 2.97
CA ALA A 128 -35.33 -9.73 4.34
C ALA A 128 -34.78 -11.17 4.35
N GLY A 129 -33.47 -11.32 4.37
CA GLY A 129 -32.82 -12.63 4.46
C GLY A 129 -31.42 -12.76 3.90
N ALA A 130 -30.96 -11.88 3.04
CA ALA A 130 -29.65 -11.97 2.38
C ALA A 130 -28.66 -10.90 2.85
N CYS A 131 -28.61 -10.61 4.15
CA CYS A 131 -27.49 -9.84 4.70
C CYS A 131 -26.28 -10.77 4.85
N GLY A 132 -25.69 -11.15 3.71
CA GLY A 132 -24.40 -11.78 3.69
C GLY A 132 -23.40 -10.87 4.40
N GLU A 133 -22.40 -11.44 5.07
CA GLU A 133 -21.31 -10.70 5.73
C GLU A 133 -20.70 -9.72 4.73
N GLU A 134 -21.02 -8.43 4.87
CA GLU A 134 -20.48 -7.39 4.00
C GLU A 134 -18.99 -7.26 4.23
N GLN A 135 -18.23 -7.55 3.21
CA GLN A 135 -16.78 -7.44 3.20
C GLN A 135 -16.41 -6.11 2.57
N PHE A 136 -15.82 -5.21 3.37
CA PHE A 136 -15.31 -3.94 2.87
C PHE A 136 -13.83 -4.02 2.55
N LEU A 137 -13.42 -3.31 1.52
CA LEU A 137 -12.02 -3.08 1.22
C LEU A 137 -11.61 -1.73 1.79
N VAL A 138 -10.62 -1.75 2.67
CA VAL A 138 -10.04 -0.53 3.24
C VAL A 138 -8.64 -0.36 2.66
N GLU A 139 -8.36 0.83 2.14
CA GLU A 139 -7.04 1.17 1.61
C GLU A 139 -6.00 1.15 2.73
N SER A 140 -4.90 0.42 2.49
CA SER A 140 -3.81 0.30 3.46
C SER A 140 -2.69 1.32 3.24
N ARG A 141 -2.70 2.02 2.12
CA ARG A 141 -1.73 3.03 1.71
C ARG A 141 -0.26 2.57 1.69
N ALA A 142 0.01 1.27 1.82
CA ALA A 142 1.38 0.75 1.87
C ALA A 142 2.13 0.94 0.55
N LEU A 143 1.40 0.75 -0.56
CA LEU A 143 1.88 0.85 -1.92
C LEU A 143 0.77 1.46 -2.79
N ILE A 144 1.15 2.42 -3.62
CA ILE A 144 0.31 2.98 -4.67
C ILE A 144 1.11 2.96 -5.97
N ILE A 145 0.50 2.53 -7.06
CA ILE A 145 1.08 2.63 -8.41
C ILE A 145 0.19 3.55 -9.24
N LEU A 146 0.80 4.48 -9.96
CA LEU A 146 0.11 5.50 -10.74
C LEU A 146 0.69 5.59 -12.15
N ARG A 147 -0.18 5.79 -13.14
CA ARG A 147 0.20 6.28 -14.44
C ARG A 147 0.30 7.82 -14.39
N LEU A 148 1.50 8.35 -14.52
CA LEU A 148 1.75 9.78 -14.34
C LEU A 148 1.09 10.68 -15.39
N ALA A 149 0.75 10.15 -16.57
CA ALA A 149 0.01 10.90 -17.59
C ALA A 149 -1.34 11.42 -17.09
N LEU A 150 -2.00 10.69 -16.17
CA LEU A 150 -3.29 11.10 -15.59
C LEU A 150 -3.21 12.39 -14.78
N LEU A 151 -2.05 12.71 -14.21
CA LEU A 151 -1.88 13.94 -13.45
C LEU A 151 -1.87 15.19 -14.33
N ARG A 152 -1.61 15.03 -15.64
CA ARG A 152 -1.66 16.11 -16.63
C ARG A 152 -3.07 16.32 -17.17
N GLU A 153 -3.90 15.29 -17.14
CA GLU A 153 -5.26 15.29 -17.69
C GLU A 153 -6.31 15.82 -16.70
N THR A 154 -5.89 16.41 -15.58
CA THR A 154 -6.85 17.03 -14.64
C THR A 154 -7.62 18.10 -15.41
N PRO A 155 -8.96 18.03 -15.52
CA PRO A 155 -9.72 19.03 -16.23
C PRO A 155 -9.45 20.38 -15.57
N GLN A 156 -8.80 21.28 -16.30
CA GLN A 156 -8.98 22.69 -16.00
C GLN A 156 -10.49 22.92 -16.06
N VAL A 157 -11.09 23.37 -14.96
CA VAL A 157 -12.45 23.84 -14.94
C VAL A 157 -12.50 25.03 -15.90
N VAL A 158 -12.68 24.75 -17.18
CA VAL A 158 -12.98 25.77 -18.17
C VAL A 158 -14.41 26.15 -17.91
N SER A 159 -14.61 27.25 -17.20
CA SER A 159 -15.90 27.90 -17.03
C SER A 159 -16.35 28.44 -18.39
N GLY A 160 -16.96 27.59 -19.21
CA GLY A 160 -17.53 27.96 -20.51
C GLY A 160 -18.72 27.04 -20.82
N PRO A 161 -19.75 27.51 -21.55
CA PRO A 161 -20.94 26.75 -21.89
C PRO A 161 -20.65 25.74 -23.04
N GLY A 162 -19.75 24.83 -22.82
CA GLY A 162 -19.46 23.69 -23.69
C GLY A 162 -19.32 22.45 -22.81
N ARG A 163 -20.08 21.41 -23.16
CA ARG A 163 -20.03 20.11 -22.49
C ARG A 163 -18.58 19.63 -22.51
N ALA A 164 -17.91 19.71 -21.34
CA ALA A 164 -16.59 19.13 -21.16
C ALA A 164 -16.67 17.64 -21.51
N PRO A 165 -15.68 17.05 -22.20
CA PRO A 165 -15.65 15.62 -22.42
C PRO A 165 -15.72 14.93 -21.05
N GLU A 166 -16.63 13.97 -20.91
CA GLU A 166 -16.74 13.17 -19.69
C GLU A 166 -15.36 12.56 -19.42
N PRO A 167 -14.78 12.77 -18.21
CA PRO A 167 -13.49 12.17 -17.88
C PRO A 167 -13.65 10.66 -18.02
N ARG A 168 -12.71 10.02 -18.73
CA ARG A 168 -12.67 8.56 -18.77
C ARG A 168 -12.59 8.05 -17.34
N PRO A 169 -13.41 7.07 -16.95
CA PRO A 169 -13.33 6.53 -15.61
C PRO A 169 -11.92 5.93 -15.42
N ASN A 170 -11.18 6.43 -14.43
CA ASN A 170 -9.88 5.90 -14.08
C ASN A 170 -10.05 4.44 -13.63
N LYS A 171 -9.33 3.53 -14.27
CA LYS A 171 -9.30 2.13 -13.90
C LYS A 171 -8.40 1.92 -12.69
N VAL A 172 -8.98 1.90 -11.50
CA VAL A 172 -8.31 1.61 -10.24
C VAL A 172 -8.46 0.13 -9.91
N ILE A 173 -7.37 -0.56 -9.62
CA ILE A 173 -7.40 -1.97 -9.20
C ILE A 173 -6.85 -2.18 -7.80
N PRO A 174 -7.40 -3.13 -7.03
CA PRO A 174 -6.92 -3.45 -5.69
C PRO A 174 -5.77 -4.46 -5.72
N TYR A 175 -4.81 -4.28 -4.79
CA TYR A 175 -3.83 -5.29 -4.42
C TYR A 175 -4.00 -5.65 -2.94
N PHE A 176 -4.19 -6.94 -2.64
CA PHE A 176 -4.50 -7.40 -1.29
C PHE A 176 -3.23 -7.69 -0.50
N LEU A 177 -2.97 -6.94 0.55
CA LEU A 177 -1.82 -7.15 1.45
C LEU A 177 -2.16 -7.93 2.72
N ASN A 178 -3.45 -8.05 3.07
CA ASN A 178 -3.96 -8.75 4.26
C ASN A 178 -3.19 -8.40 5.56
N GLU A 179 -2.52 -9.37 6.16
CA GLU A 179 -1.78 -9.20 7.42
C GLU A 179 -0.57 -8.26 7.32
N ARG A 180 -0.03 -8.06 6.12
CA ARG A 180 1.11 -7.15 5.89
C ARG A 180 0.71 -5.69 5.68
N ALA A 181 -0.58 -5.40 5.65
CA ALA A 181 -1.14 -4.06 5.47
C ALA A 181 -1.14 -3.23 6.76
N ILE A 182 -0.15 -3.39 7.63
CA ILE A 182 -0.06 -2.63 8.88
C ILE A 182 0.71 -1.35 8.63
N GLU A 183 0.03 -0.21 8.83
CA GLU A 183 0.65 1.11 8.89
C GLU A 183 0.90 1.47 10.36
N ILE A 184 2.13 1.85 10.69
CA ILE A 184 2.47 2.28 12.04
C ILE A 184 1.89 3.66 12.27
N GLN A 185 0.85 3.74 13.10
CA GLN A 185 0.22 4.98 13.56
C GLN A 185 0.42 5.20 15.07
N GLY A 186 0.77 4.14 15.79
CA GLY A 186 0.97 4.17 17.23
C GLY A 186 1.92 3.08 17.74
N TYR A 187 2.12 3.08 19.05
CA TYR A 187 3.00 2.14 19.73
C TYR A 187 2.59 0.66 19.56
N GLN A 188 1.30 0.40 19.50
CA GLN A 188 0.78 -0.97 19.31
C GLN A 188 1.17 -1.52 17.93
N ASP A 189 1.01 -0.71 16.88
CA ASP A 189 1.38 -1.09 15.52
C ASP A 189 2.89 -1.33 15.42
N TRP A 190 3.69 -0.47 16.07
CA TRP A 190 5.14 -0.64 16.16
C TRP A 190 5.50 -2.00 16.76
N TRP A 191 4.94 -2.35 17.89
CA TRP A 191 5.18 -3.61 18.57
C TRP A 191 4.81 -4.82 17.70
N ILE A 192 3.65 -4.77 17.05
CA ILE A 192 3.21 -5.83 16.16
C ILE A 192 4.19 -5.98 15.00
N CYS A 193 4.57 -4.87 14.34
CA CYS A 193 5.52 -4.89 13.24
C CYS A 193 6.89 -5.42 13.68
N GLU A 194 7.40 -4.97 14.83
CA GLU A 194 8.68 -5.45 15.36
C GLU A 194 8.66 -6.96 15.62
N ARG A 195 7.59 -7.47 16.22
CA ARG A 195 7.40 -8.90 16.46
C ARG A 195 7.40 -9.69 15.15
N LEU A 196 6.64 -9.23 14.17
CA LEU A 196 6.53 -9.90 12.86
C LEU A 196 7.86 -9.86 12.10
N LEU A 197 8.59 -8.75 12.13
CA LEU A 197 9.89 -8.62 11.49
C LEU A 197 10.99 -9.45 12.15
N ARG A 198 10.89 -9.69 13.46
CA ARG A 198 11.81 -10.56 14.22
C ARG A 198 11.43 -12.03 14.16
N ARG A 199 10.27 -12.38 13.60
CA ARG A 199 9.82 -13.76 13.50
C ARG A 199 10.79 -14.56 12.64
N ARG A 200 11.37 -15.60 13.23
CA ARG A 200 12.21 -16.56 12.52
C ARG A 200 11.33 -17.68 12.01
N HIS A 201 11.46 -18.02 10.74
CA HIS A 201 10.85 -19.21 10.17
C HIS A 201 11.84 -20.36 10.31
N VAL A 202 11.45 -21.37 11.03
CA VAL A 202 12.23 -22.62 11.17
C VAL A 202 11.54 -23.70 10.37
N VAL A 203 12.24 -24.26 9.40
CA VAL A 203 11.73 -25.39 8.61
C VAL A 203 12.29 -26.67 9.18
N PHE A 204 11.42 -27.56 9.64
CA PHE A 204 11.80 -28.91 10.05
C PHE A 204 11.72 -29.83 8.84
N VAL A 205 12.84 -30.36 8.40
CA VAL A 205 12.88 -31.38 7.35
C VAL A 205 13.05 -32.74 8.04
N VAL A 206 12.03 -33.56 7.97
CA VAL A 206 12.02 -34.89 8.60
C VAL A 206 11.66 -35.96 7.59
N ALA A 207 12.38 -37.07 7.65
CA ALA A 207 12.05 -38.27 6.89
C ALA A 207 11.17 -39.19 7.75
N GLY A 208 10.03 -39.58 7.18
CA GLY A 208 9.11 -40.54 7.81
C GLY A 208 8.66 -41.55 6.76
N TYR A 209 9.12 -42.79 6.90
CA TYR A 209 8.69 -43.90 6.06
C TYR A 209 8.68 -45.21 6.88
N PRO A 210 7.99 -46.29 6.44
CA PRO A 210 7.74 -47.48 7.26
C PRO A 210 8.97 -48.11 7.89
N ALA A 211 10.12 -48.05 7.23
CA ALA A 211 11.37 -48.65 7.73
C ALA A 211 12.05 -47.85 8.86
N ILE A 212 11.83 -46.53 8.93
CA ILE A 212 12.43 -45.64 9.96
C ILE A 212 11.45 -45.34 11.09
N GLY A 213 10.15 -45.47 10.80
CA GLY A 213 9.07 -45.13 11.74
C GLY A 213 8.77 -43.62 11.78
N MET A 214 7.68 -43.28 12.50
CA MET A 214 7.14 -41.91 12.57
C MET A 214 7.68 -41.09 13.74
N GLY A 215 8.62 -41.64 14.55
CA GLY A 215 9.08 -40.99 15.78
C GLY A 215 9.72 -39.62 15.54
N HIS A 216 10.48 -39.43 14.44
CA HIS A 216 11.08 -38.17 14.08
C HIS A 216 10.06 -37.12 13.65
N VAL A 217 9.02 -37.54 12.91
CA VAL A 217 7.93 -36.66 12.50
C VAL A 217 7.18 -36.17 13.74
N PHE A 218 6.90 -37.07 14.68
CA PHE A 218 6.19 -36.75 15.92
C PHE A 218 6.97 -35.76 16.78
N ARG A 219 8.28 -35.94 16.94
CA ARG A 219 9.15 -34.98 17.66
C ARG A 219 9.22 -33.62 16.97
N ALA A 220 9.31 -33.55 15.65
CA ALA A 220 9.30 -32.31 14.92
C ALA A 220 7.99 -31.53 15.11
N LEU A 221 6.85 -32.23 15.07
CA LEU A 221 5.53 -31.63 15.32
C LEU A 221 5.37 -31.11 16.76
N MET A 222 6.03 -31.69 17.73
CA MET A 222 6.00 -31.23 19.12
C MET A 222 6.87 -29.99 19.35
N LEU A 223 7.81 -29.68 18.42
CA LEU A 223 8.72 -28.52 18.48
C LEU A 223 8.26 -27.36 17.60
N ALA A 224 7.32 -27.58 16.70
CA ALA A 224 6.78 -26.57 15.78
C ALA A 224 5.64 -25.75 16.42
#